data_d3d6d0911057c6ede0e9fb1e2006be31
#
_entry.id   d3d6d0911057c6ede0e9fb1e2006be31
#
_cell.length_a   1.000
_cell.length_b   1.000
_cell.length_c   1.000
_cell.angle_alpha   90.00
_cell.angle_beta   90.00
_cell.angle_gamma   90.00
#
_symmetry.space_group_name_H-M   'P 1'
#
loop_
_entity.id
_entity.type
_entity.pdbx_description
1 polymer ?
#
loop_
_entity_poly.entity_id
_entity_poly.type
_entity_poly.pdbx_seq_one_letter_code
_entity_poly.pdbx_strand_id
1 'polypeptide(L)'
;MIYEADQGLEYHIKVNEDMIGQDVIMPGDPKRCKAIAAYLEDAELVADSREFVTYTGYLDGEKVSVTSTGIGGPSAAIAMQELVHAGAHTFIRVGTCGGMQTEIVGGDVVIATGAVRMEGTSREYAPIEYPAVADIDVVNALRESAGALGVTAHTGVVQSKDSFYGQHSPGIMPVGYELMNKWEAWKKMGCKASEMESAALFIVGAFLRVRVGACFLVVANQERAAAGLPNPEVHD
;
A
#
# COMPACT_ATOMS: atom_id res chain seq x y z
N MET A 1 20.33 -1.29 -17.38
CA MET A 1 20.98 -2.54 -16.97
C MET A 1 19.97 -3.23 -16.09
N ILE A 2 19.36 -4.30 -16.56
CA ILE A 2 18.42 -5.11 -15.77
C ILE A 2 19.27 -6.08 -14.98
N TYR A 3 19.11 -6.14 -13.66
CA TYR A 3 19.75 -7.16 -12.86
C TYR A 3 19.00 -8.47 -13.11
N GLU A 4 19.53 -9.30 -14.02
CA GLU A 4 19.03 -10.66 -14.18
C GLU A 4 19.56 -11.50 -13.02
N ALA A 5 18.65 -12.15 -12.33
CA ALA A 5 19.02 -13.18 -11.37
C ALA A 5 19.38 -14.45 -12.14
N ASP A 6 20.17 -15.31 -11.51
CA ASP A 6 20.47 -16.65 -12.01
C ASP A 6 19.15 -17.39 -12.36
N GLN A 7 19.11 -18.03 -13.54
CA GLN A 7 18.02 -18.89 -14.02
C GLN A 7 16.73 -18.18 -14.51
N GLY A 8 16.79 -16.93 -14.95
CA GLY A 8 15.61 -16.21 -15.49
C GLY A 8 14.57 -15.78 -14.44
N LEU A 9 14.97 -15.73 -13.18
CA LEU A 9 14.14 -15.19 -12.08
C LEU A 9 14.49 -13.73 -11.81
N GLU A 10 13.54 -12.96 -11.30
CA GLU A 10 13.79 -11.60 -10.82
C GLU A 10 14.78 -11.60 -9.63
N TYR A 11 15.55 -10.51 -9.51
CA TYR A 11 16.70 -10.50 -8.60
C TYR A 11 16.30 -10.59 -7.12
N HIS A 12 15.29 -9.82 -6.68
CA HIS A 12 14.88 -9.79 -5.28
C HIS A 12 13.72 -10.74 -4.99
N ILE A 13 12.65 -10.68 -5.78
CA ILE A 13 11.41 -11.41 -5.50
C ILE A 13 11.44 -12.87 -5.96
N LYS A 14 12.44 -13.28 -6.76
CA LYS A 14 12.66 -14.66 -7.20
C LYS A 14 11.48 -15.31 -7.93
N VAL A 15 10.76 -14.54 -8.73
CA VAL A 15 9.70 -15.02 -9.63
C VAL A 15 10.01 -14.72 -11.08
N ASN A 16 9.27 -15.32 -12.01
CA ASN A 16 9.23 -15.01 -13.43
C ASN A 16 7.79 -14.99 -13.94
N GLU A 17 7.59 -14.77 -15.25
CA GLU A 17 6.28 -14.65 -15.89
C GLU A 17 5.39 -15.90 -15.75
N ASP A 18 5.99 -17.09 -15.71
CA ASP A 18 5.25 -18.35 -15.57
C ASP A 18 4.68 -18.54 -14.16
N MET A 19 5.30 -17.91 -13.16
CA MET A 19 5.01 -18.12 -11.75
C MET A 19 3.92 -17.17 -11.20
N ILE A 20 3.67 -16.03 -11.84
CA ILE A 20 2.76 -15.00 -11.32
C ILE A 20 1.55 -14.76 -12.23
N GLY A 21 0.50 -14.15 -11.66
CA GLY A 21 -0.63 -13.60 -12.40
C GLY A 21 -0.40 -12.16 -12.83
N GLN A 22 -1.27 -11.67 -13.71
CA GLN A 22 -1.24 -10.27 -14.16
C GLN A 22 -1.77 -9.29 -13.12
N ASP A 23 -2.62 -9.77 -12.22
CA ASP A 23 -3.20 -9.00 -11.13
C ASP A 23 -2.54 -9.41 -9.81
N VAL A 24 -2.05 -8.43 -9.05
CA VAL A 24 -1.27 -8.68 -7.84
C VAL A 24 -1.82 -7.93 -6.65
N ILE A 25 -2.08 -8.65 -5.56
CA ILE A 25 -2.40 -8.08 -4.25
C ILE A 25 -1.10 -7.92 -3.47
N MET A 26 -0.87 -6.73 -2.91
CA MET A 26 0.39 -6.39 -2.26
C MET A 26 0.18 -6.04 -0.77
N PRO A 27 0.16 -7.02 0.16
CA PRO A 27 0.25 -6.73 1.59
C PRO A 27 1.66 -6.30 2.00
N GLY A 28 1.80 -5.65 3.16
CA GLY A 28 3.12 -5.31 3.72
C GLY A 28 3.80 -6.51 4.39
N ASP A 29 3.08 -7.16 5.30
CA ASP A 29 3.60 -8.29 6.07
C ASP A 29 3.56 -9.60 5.26
N PRO A 30 4.69 -10.32 5.14
CA PRO A 30 4.75 -11.64 4.51
C PRO A 30 3.72 -12.65 5.06
N LYS A 31 3.39 -12.58 6.34
CA LYS A 31 2.42 -13.49 6.95
C LYS A 31 1.01 -13.32 6.41
N ARG A 32 0.65 -12.14 5.93
CA ARG A 32 -0.66 -11.88 5.31
C ARG A 32 -0.79 -12.50 3.93
N CYS A 33 0.31 -12.76 3.22
CA CYS A 33 0.24 -13.38 1.89
C CYS A 33 -0.52 -14.70 1.94
N LYS A 34 -0.21 -15.57 2.90
CA LYS A 34 -0.90 -16.85 3.07
C LYS A 34 -2.39 -16.68 3.42
N ALA A 35 -2.72 -15.71 4.27
CA ALA A 35 -4.09 -15.45 4.66
C ALA A 35 -4.95 -14.93 3.49
N ILE A 36 -4.38 -14.03 2.67
CA ILE A 36 -5.05 -13.52 1.47
C ILE A 36 -5.14 -14.61 0.40
N ALA A 37 -4.07 -15.38 0.19
CA ALA A 37 -4.04 -16.47 -0.78
C ALA A 37 -5.05 -17.60 -0.46
N ALA A 38 -5.48 -17.72 0.79
CA ALA A 38 -6.53 -18.69 1.18
C ALA A 38 -7.91 -18.40 0.54
N TYR A 39 -8.10 -17.21 -0.06
CA TYR A 39 -9.30 -16.87 -0.86
C TYR A 39 -9.16 -17.21 -2.34
N LEU A 40 -8.00 -17.68 -2.78
CA LEU A 40 -7.74 -18.12 -4.15
C LEU A 40 -7.86 -19.65 -4.26
N GLU A 41 -8.32 -20.13 -5.41
CA GLU A 41 -8.32 -21.54 -5.75
C GLU A 41 -6.90 -22.00 -6.09
N ASP A 42 -6.54 -23.21 -5.68
CA ASP A 42 -5.25 -23.85 -5.96
C ASP A 42 -4.01 -22.98 -5.62
N ALA A 43 -4.12 -22.17 -4.57
CA ALA A 43 -3.06 -21.25 -4.18
C ALA A 43 -1.83 -22.00 -3.63
N GLU A 44 -0.67 -21.68 -4.18
CA GLU A 44 0.61 -22.24 -3.75
C GLU A 44 1.67 -21.16 -3.48
N LEU A 45 2.62 -21.48 -2.61
CA LEU A 45 3.81 -20.62 -2.37
C LEU A 45 4.76 -20.80 -3.55
N VAL A 46 4.98 -19.73 -4.32
CA VAL A 46 5.86 -19.77 -5.51
C VAL A 46 7.24 -19.15 -5.25
N ALA A 47 7.36 -18.25 -4.28
CA ALA A 47 8.65 -17.67 -3.87
C ALA A 47 8.63 -17.20 -2.42
N ASP A 48 9.78 -17.31 -1.74
CA ASP A 48 10.04 -16.79 -0.40
C ASP A 48 11.49 -16.27 -0.38
N SER A 49 11.65 -14.96 -0.47
CA SER A 49 12.96 -14.31 -0.56
C SER A 49 12.95 -12.97 0.17
N ARG A 50 13.76 -12.82 1.19
CA ARG A 50 13.85 -11.61 2.02
C ARG A 50 12.48 -11.29 2.66
N GLU A 51 11.99 -10.06 2.49
CA GLU A 51 10.64 -9.62 2.87
C GLU A 51 9.57 -9.94 1.81
N PHE A 52 9.96 -10.50 0.68
CA PHE A 52 9.07 -10.81 -0.45
C PHE A 52 8.65 -12.27 -0.44
N VAL A 53 7.40 -12.50 -0.08
CA VAL A 53 6.75 -13.82 -0.13
C VAL A 53 5.64 -13.74 -1.18
N THR A 54 5.66 -14.65 -2.14
CA THR A 54 4.67 -14.69 -3.23
C THR A 54 3.89 -16.00 -3.21
N TYR A 55 2.57 -15.88 -3.15
CA TYR A 55 1.61 -16.95 -3.44
C TYR A 55 0.92 -16.65 -4.75
N THR A 56 0.60 -17.69 -5.51
CA THR A 56 -0.19 -17.56 -6.73
C THR A 56 -1.28 -18.62 -6.75
N GLY A 57 -2.47 -18.25 -7.19
CA GLY A 57 -3.64 -19.11 -7.31
C GLY A 57 -4.60 -18.53 -8.34
N TYR A 58 -5.88 -18.92 -8.26
CA TYR A 58 -6.90 -18.50 -9.24
C TYR A 58 -8.09 -17.88 -8.52
N LEU A 59 -8.70 -16.87 -9.15
CA LEU A 59 -9.94 -16.25 -8.74
C LEU A 59 -10.82 -16.10 -10.00
N ASP A 60 -11.99 -16.76 -10.00
CA ASP A 60 -12.91 -16.78 -11.15
C ASP A 60 -12.23 -17.20 -12.46
N GLY A 61 -11.25 -18.09 -12.38
CA GLY A 61 -10.47 -18.60 -13.51
C GLY A 61 -9.29 -17.74 -13.95
N GLU A 62 -9.12 -16.56 -13.38
CA GLU A 62 -7.98 -15.67 -13.64
C GLU A 62 -6.85 -15.93 -12.64
N LYS A 63 -5.60 -15.93 -13.14
CA LYS A 63 -4.41 -16.16 -12.31
C LYS A 63 -4.07 -14.89 -11.52
N VAL A 64 -4.08 -14.99 -10.20
CA VAL A 64 -3.83 -13.88 -9.26
C VAL A 64 -2.65 -14.21 -8.35
N SER A 65 -1.81 -13.22 -8.12
CA SER A 65 -0.69 -13.35 -7.17
C SER A 65 -0.88 -12.46 -5.94
N VAL A 66 -0.29 -12.90 -4.84
CA VAL A 66 -0.20 -12.14 -3.59
C VAL A 66 1.26 -12.04 -3.21
N THR A 67 1.84 -10.84 -3.26
CA THR A 67 3.26 -10.61 -2.97
C THR A 67 3.43 -9.58 -1.88
N SER A 68 4.16 -9.92 -0.81
CA SER A 68 4.47 -8.95 0.25
C SER A 68 5.48 -7.91 -0.21
N THR A 69 5.36 -6.69 0.33
CA THR A 69 6.23 -5.56 -0.01
C THR A 69 7.28 -5.27 1.04
N GLY A 70 7.16 -5.82 2.25
CA GLY A 70 7.82 -5.24 3.41
C GLY A 70 7.26 -3.86 3.75
N ILE A 71 8.03 -3.05 4.47
CA ILE A 71 7.66 -1.72 4.92
C ILE A 71 8.41 -0.66 4.12
N GLY A 72 7.67 0.34 3.65
CA GLY A 72 8.22 1.56 3.06
C GLY A 72 8.39 1.53 1.55
N GLY A 73 8.57 2.74 1.00
CA GLY A 73 8.65 2.99 -0.43
C GLY A 73 9.72 2.18 -1.16
N PRO A 74 10.99 2.14 -0.70
CA PRO A 74 12.07 1.45 -1.41
C PRO A 74 11.76 -0.04 -1.65
N SER A 75 11.32 -0.75 -0.62
CA SER A 75 10.99 -2.18 -0.71
C SER A 75 9.78 -2.42 -1.62
N ALA A 76 8.71 -1.63 -1.45
CA ALA A 76 7.51 -1.72 -2.28
C ALA A 76 7.80 -1.42 -3.77
N ALA A 77 8.65 -0.44 -4.06
CA ALA A 77 9.04 -0.07 -5.42
C ALA A 77 9.82 -1.20 -6.10
N ILE A 78 10.75 -1.84 -5.40
CA ILE A 78 11.49 -3.01 -5.91
C ILE A 78 10.51 -4.12 -6.28
N ALA A 79 9.62 -4.50 -5.35
CA ALA A 79 8.64 -5.56 -5.59
C ALA A 79 7.77 -5.27 -6.81
N MET A 80 7.19 -4.06 -6.91
CA MET A 80 6.34 -3.68 -8.04
C MET A 80 7.10 -3.70 -9.36
N GLN A 81 8.31 -3.15 -9.40
CA GLN A 81 9.08 -3.05 -10.63
C GLN A 81 9.45 -4.44 -11.17
N GLU A 82 9.87 -5.35 -10.30
CA GLU A 82 10.18 -6.72 -10.67
C GLU A 82 8.92 -7.52 -11.07
N LEU A 83 7.78 -7.31 -10.39
CA LEU A 83 6.50 -7.91 -10.78
C LEU A 83 6.02 -7.42 -12.15
N VAL A 84 6.17 -6.12 -12.46
CA VAL A 84 5.86 -5.59 -13.80
C VAL A 84 6.77 -6.19 -14.86
N HIS A 85 8.05 -6.34 -14.57
CA HIS A 85 9.00 -6.99 -15.47
C HIS A 85 8.63 -8.47 -15.72
N ALA A 86 8.11 -9.16 -14.70
CA ALA A 86 7.54 -10.52 -14.81
C ALA A 86 6.12 -10.57 -15.41
N GLY A 87 5.55 -9.46 -15.90
CA GLY A 87 4.31 -9.41 -16.67
C GLY A 87 3.05 -8.95 -15.91
N ALA A 88 3.16 -8.56 -14.64
CA ALA A 88 2.02 -8.02 -13.90
C ALA A 88 1.68 -6.59 -14.35
N HIS A 89 0.38 -6.22 -14.33
CA HIS A 89 -0.08 -4.90 -14.78
C HIS A 89 -1.16 -4.25 -13.92
N THR A 90 -1.74 -4.97 -12.95
CA THR A 90 -2.71 -4.39 -12.01
C THR A 90 -2.30 -4.73 -10.58
N PHE A 91 -2.28 -3.73 -9.73
CA PHE A 91 -1.80 -3.85 -8.37
C PHE A 91 -2.80 -3.27 -7.37
N ILE A 92 -3.10 -4.01 -6.32
CA ILE A 92 -3.89 -3.54 -5.20
C ILE A 92 -3.05 -3.65 -3.92
N ARG A 93 -2.62 -2.52 -3.39
CA ARG A 93 -2.01 -2.47 -2.07
C ARG A 93 -3.07 -2.70 -1.00
N VAL A 94 -2.87 -3.69 -0.16
CA VAL A 94 -3.72 -3.99 1.00
C VAL A 94 -2.88 -3.84 2.26
N GLY A 95 -3.19 -2.85 3.08
CA GLY A 95 -2.37 -2.53 4.24
C GLY A 95 -3.17 -2.14 5.47
N THR A 96 -2.46 -1.56 6.43
CA THR A 96 -3.01 -0.92 7.61
C THR A 96 -2.63 0.56 7.63
N CYS A 97 -3.43 1.38 8.30
CA CYS A 97 -3.18 2.81 8.42
C CYS A 97 -3.61 3.37 9.77
N GLY A 98 -3.10 4.56 10.08
CA GLY A 98 -3.66 5.40 11.14
C GLY A 98 -4.64 6.41 10.56
N GLY A 99 -5.86 6.51 11.12
CA GLY A 99 -6.84 7.53 10.72
C GLY A 99 -6.36 8.94 11.06
N MET A 100 -6.69 9.93 10.21
CA MET A 100 -6.32 11.35 10.37
C MET A 100 -7.50 12.28 10.61
N GLN A 101 -8.73 11.81 10.42
CA GLN A 101 -9.96 12.56 10.65
C GLN A 101 -10.77 11.90 11.76
N THR A 102 -11.43 12.69 12.59
CA THR A 102 -12.15 12.16 13.77
C THR A 102 -13.36 11.30 13.42
N GLU A 103 -13.92 11.42 12.23
CA GLU A 103 -14.98 10.54 11.74
C GLU A 103 -14.51 9.13 11.37
N ILE A 104 -13.20 8.90 11.20
CA ILE A 104 -12.61 7.61 10.83
C ILE A 104 -12.30 6.81 12.09
N VAL A 105 -12.88 5.62 12.20
CA VAL A 105 -12.82 4.77 13.40
C VAL A 105 -11.99 3.52 13.14
N GLY A 106 -11.36 2.97 14.17
CA GLY A 106 -10.68 1.67 14.07
C GLY A 106 -11.65 0.59 13.59
N GLY A 107 -11.24 -0.17 12.57
CA GLY A 107 -12.07 -1.14 11.86
C GLY A 107 -12.67 -0.64 10.55
N ASP A 108 -12.71 0.67 10.32
CA ASP A 108 -13.10 1.22 9.02
C ASP A 108 -12.01 0.93 7.95
N VAL A 109 -12.40 1.05 6.68
CA VAL A 109 -11.49 0.95 5.54
C VAL A 109 -11.24 2.33 4.95
N VAL A 110 -10.00 2.61 4.56
CA VAL A 110 -9.65 3.80 3.76
C VAL A 110 -9.23 3.35 2.36
N ILE A 111 -9.88 3.90 1.33
CA ILE A 111 -9.54 3.70 -0.08
C ILE A 111 -8.83 4.95 -0.58
N ALA A 112 -7.57 4.81 -0.99
CA ALA A 112 -6.74 5.93 -1.41
C ALA A 112 -7.07 6.35 -2.86
N THR A 113 -7.36 7.64 -3.07
CA THR A 113 -7.47 8.25 -4.41
C THR A 113 -6.17 8.87 -4.87
N GLY A 114 -5.27 9.16 -3.94
CA GLY A 114 -3.95 9.70 -4.15
C GLY A 114 -3.20 9.77 -2.82
N ALA A 115 -1.93 10.13 -2.87
CA ALA A 115 -1.08 10.16 -1.71
C ALA A 115 -0.21 11.43 -1.65
N VAL A 116 -0.07 11.97 -0.44
CA VAL A 116 0.93 13.01 -0.15
C VAL A 116 2.31 12.36 -0.21
N ARG A 117 3.19 12.87 -1.06
CA ARG A 117 4.56 12.39 -1.29
C ARG A 117 5.52 12.92 -0.22
N MET A 118 5.35 12.45 1.04
CA MET A 118 6.19 12.81 2.17
C MET A 118 7.28 11.74 2.42
N GLU A 119 7.79 11.14 1.35
CA GLU A 119 8.78 10.08 1.34
C GLU A 119 9.83 10.33 0.23
N GLY A 120 10.93 9.61 0.25
CA GLY A 120 12.06 9.81 -0.66
C GLY A 120 11.94 9.06 -1.98
N THR A 121 11.40 7.84 -1.96
CA THR A 121 11.41 6.93 -3.12
C THR A 121 10.74 7.54 -4.35
N SER A 122 9.53 8.08 -4.21
CA SER A 122 8.80 8.67 -5.34
C SER A 122 9.53 9.84 -5.98
N ARG A 123 10.38 10.54 -5.22
CA ARG A 123 11.16 11.70 -5.72
C ARG A 123 12.30 11.28 -6.65
N GLU A 124 12.79 10.05 -6.51
CA GLU A 124 13.80 9.50 -7.41
C GLU A 124 13.19 8.98 -8.73
N TYR A 125 11.87 8.70 -8.76
CA TYR A 125 11.15 8.28 -9.97
C TYR A 125 10.55 9.44 -10.76
N ALA A 126 10.07 10.50 -10.09
CA ALA A 126 9.39 11.60 -10.76
C ALA A 126 9.57 12.94 -10.02
N PRO A 127 9.53 14.10 -10.74
CA PRO A 127 9.50 15.42 -10.11
C PRO A 127 8.39 15.52 -9.07
N ILE A 128 8.61 16.31 -8.01
CA ILE A 128 7.65 16.40 -6.89
C ILE A 128 6.28 16.95 -7.30
N GLU A 129 6.23 17.71 -8.37
CA GLU A 129 5.02 18.32 -8.93
C GLU A 129 4.12 17.28 -9.61
N TYR A 130 4.64 16.10 -10.00
CA TYR A 130 3.82 15.04 -10.55
C TYR A 130 3.00 14.39 -9.43
N PRO A 131 1.66 14.37 -9.53
CA PRO A 131 0.82 13.88 -8.44
C PRO A 131 0.88 12.34 -8.31
N ALA A 132 0.95 11.84 -7.08
CA ALA A 132 0.77 10.42 -6.79
C ALA A 132 -0.72 10.11 -6.72
N VAL A 133 -1.29 9.60 -7.80
CA VAL A 133 -2.73 9.29 -7.93
C VAL A 133 -2.95 7.81 -8.19
N ALA A 134 -4.03 7.27 -7.60
CA ALA A 134 -4.48 5.91 -7.85
C ALA A 134 -5.18 5.82 -9.21
N ASP A 135 -5.20 4.62 -9.79
CA ASP A 135 -6.02 4.31 -10.95
C ASP A 135 -7.52 4.40 -10.59
N ILE A 136 -8.28 5.13 -11.40
CA ILE A 136 -9.68 5.44 -11.11
C ILE A 136 -10.58 4.20 -11.16
N ASP A 137 -10.29 3.26 -12.06
CA ASP A 137 -11.09 2.05 -12.21
C ASP A 137 -10.86 1.12 -11.01
N VAL A 138 -9.61 1.01 -10.53
CA VAL A 138 -9.28 0.26 -9.31
C VAL A 138 -9.93 0.91 -8.08
N VAL A 139 -9.92 2.24 -7.97
CA VAL A 139 -10.62 2.95 -6.88
C VAL A 139 -12.12 2.66 -6.90
N ASN A 140 -12.76 2.70 -8.07
CA ASN A 140 -14.18 2.42 -8.21
C ASN A 140 -14.53 0.97 -7.84
N ALA A 141 -13.73 0.00 -8.31
CA ALA A 141 -13.90 -1.41 -7.97
C ALA A 141 -13.79 -1.65 -6.45
N LEU A 142 -12.81 -1.04 -5.79
CA LEU A 142 -12.66 -1.13 -4.33
C LEU A 142 -13.86 -0.52 -3.58
N ARG A 143 -14.38 0.61 -4.05
CA ARG A 143 -15.58 1.26 -3.46
C ARG A 143 -16.83 0.40 -3.61
N GLU A 144 -17.05 -0.16 -4.79
CA GLU A 144 -18.17 -1.06 -5.08
C GLU A 144 -18.10 -2.32 -4.21
N SER A 145 -16.90 -2.91 -4.09
CA SER A 145 -16.65 -4.09 -3.24
C SER A 145 -16.90 -3.79 -1.77
N ALA A 146 -16.44 -2.65 -1.26
CA ALA A 146 -16.69 -2.25 0.13
C ALA A 146 -18.20 -2.07 0.38
N GLY A 147 -18.93 -1.46 -0.56
CA GLY A 147 -20.38 -1.31 -0.50
C GLY A 147 -21.12 -2.65 -0.50
N ALA A 148 -20.72 -3.57 -1.38
CA ALA A 148 -21.30 -4.91 -1.45
C ALA A 148 -21.08 -5.75 -0.18
N LEU A 149 -19.94 -5.56 0.47
CA LEU A 149 -19.60 -6.22 1.74
C LEU A 149 -20.20 -5.52 2.97
N GLY A 150 -20.83 -4.35 2.82
CA GLY A 150 -21.36 -3.57 3.94
C GLY A 150 -20.27 -2.99 4.85
N VAL A 151 -19.06 -2.81 4.34
CA VAL A 151 -17.91 -2.27 5.09
C VAL A 151 -17.96 -0.75 5.06
N THR A 152 -17.77 -0.10 6.21
CA THR A 152 -17.61 1.36 6.28
C THR A 152 -16.28 1.76 5.61
N ALA A 153 -16.38 2.46 4.49
CA ALA A 153 -15.21 2.87 3.72
C ALA A 153 -15.16 4.39 3.50
N HIS A 154 -13.99 4.97 3.73
CA HIS A 154 -13.68 6.37 3.48
C HIS A 154 -12.78 6.48 2.26
N THR A 155 -13.15 7.29 1.29
CA THR A 155 -12.38 7.47 0.05
C THR A 155 -11.71 8.85 0.05
N GLY A 156 -10.42 8.93 -0.22
CA GLY A 156 -9.71 10.20 -0.29
C GLY A 156 -8.18 10.07 -0.30
N VAL A 157 -7.51 11.21 -0.14
CA VAL A 157 -6.06 11.28 -0.12
C VAL A 157 -5.52 10.71 1.18
N VAL A 158 -4.42 9.94 1.09
CA VAL A 158 -3.65 9.45 2.24
C VAL A 158 -2.29 10.14 2.32
N GLN A 159 -1.60 10.03 3.43
CA GLN A 159 -0.23 10.54 3.57
C GLN A 159 0.74 9.35 3.64
N SER A 160 1.72 9.30 2.74
CA SER A 160 2.82 8.34 2.80
C SER A 160 4.06 8.99 3.37
N LYS A 161 4.67 8.34 4.37
CA LYS A 161 5.86 8.81 5.08
C LYS A 161 6.93 7.73 5.17
N ASP A 162 8.18 8.15 5.38
CA ASP A 162 9.30 7.23 5.62
C ASP A 162 9.54 6.96 7.12
N SER A 163 9.19 7.91 7.99
CA SER A 163 9.44 7.77 9.43
C SER A 163 8.16 7.48 10.21
N PHE A 164 8.01 6.24 10.66
CA PHE A 164 6.92 5.85 11.57
C PHE A 164 6.96 6.66 12.88
N TYR A 165 8.11 6.70 13.53
CA TYR A 165 8.28 7.41 14.79
C TYR A 165 8.28 8.94 14.64
N GLY A 166 8.58 9.46 13.45
CA GLY A 166 8.44 10.88 13.14
C GLY A 166 6.99 11.37 13.22
N GLN A 167 6.01 10.49 12.95
CA GLN A 167 4.60 10.79 13.16
C GLN A 167 4.16 10.58 14.63
N HIS A 168 4.54 9.45 15.24
CA HIS A 168 3.99 9.04 16.53
C HIS A 168 4.71 9.70 17.72
N SER A 169 5.93 10.19 17.52
CA SER A 169 6.73 10.86 18.55
C SER A 169 7.51 12.05 17.97
N PRO A 170 6.84 12.98 17.27
CA PRO A 170 7.53 14.09 16.60
C PRO A 170 8.30 15.00 17.57
N GLY A 171 7.86 15.07 18.82
CA GLY A 171 8.50 15.95 19.82
C GLY A 171 9.94 15.59 20.17
N ILE A 172 10.38 14.36 19.92
CA ILE A 172 11.77 13.92 20.14
C ILE A 172 12.64 14.05 18.88
N MET A 173 12.04 14.39 17.74
CA MET A 173 12.75 14.50 16.46
C MET A 173 13.39 15.88 16.29
N PRO A 174 14.62 15.98 15.76
CA PRO A 174 15.25 17.27 15.48
C PRO A 174 14.40 18.19 14.61
N VAL A 175 13.62 17.62 13.68
CA VAL A 175 12.69 18.33 12.77
C VAL A 175 11.23 18.24 13.22
N GLY A 176 10.98 17.98 14.49
CA GLY A 176 9.64 17.75 15.04
C GLY A 176 8.65 18.88 14.75
N TYR A 177 9.12 20.15 14.79
CA TYR A 177 8.31 21.33 14.44
C TYR A 177 7.78 21.26 12.99
N GLU A 178 8.59 20.79 12.05
CA GLU A 178 8.19 20.66 10.65
C GLU A 178 7.19 19.51 10.49
N LEU A 179 7.42 18.38 11.13
CA LEU A 179 6.54 17.21 11.09
C LEU A 179 5.15 17.54 11.67
N MET A 180 5.10 18.24 12.81
CA MET A 180 3.83 18.65 13.43
C MET A 180 3.08 19.66 12.55
N ASN A 181 3.77 20.65 11.99
CA ASN A 181 3.14 21.64 11.10
C ASN A 181 2.59 20.99 9.82
N LYS A 182 3.31 20.04 9.23
CA LYS A 182 2.84 19.28 8.06
C LYS A 182 1.64 18.40 8.41
N TRP A 183 1.66 17.72 9.56
CA TRP A 183 0.52 16.93 10.03
C TRP A 183 -0.76 17.76 10.13
N GLU A 184 -0.67 18.93 10.77
CA GLU A 184 -1.80 19.87 10.86
C GLU A 184 -2.28 20.35 9.49
N ALA A 185 -1.36 20.60 8.56
CA ALA A 185 -1.72 20.98 7.19
C ALA A 185 -2.49 19.87 6.47
N TRP A 186 -2.01 18.63 6.55
CA TRP A 186 -2.67 17.49 5.92
C TRP A 186 -4.06 17.21 6.52
N LYS A 187 -4.23 17.33 7.82
CA LYS A 187 -5.54 17.25 8.48
C LYS A 187 -6.50 18.32 7.95
N LYS A 188 -6.07 19.58 7.92
CA LYS A 188 -6.88 20.69 7.40
C LYS A 188 -7.28 20.52 5.93
N MET A 189 -6.48 19.81 5.15
CA MET A 189 -6.80 19.46 3.77
C MET A 189 -7.68 18.22 3.64
N GLY A 190 -8.06 17.58 4.73
CA GLY A 190 -8.95 16.43 4.75
C GLY A 190 -8.29 15.10 4.40
N CYS A 191 -6.96 15.00 4.55
CA CYS A 191 -6.23 13.74 4.39
C CYS A 191 -6.85 12.67 5.31
N LYS A 192 -7.14 11.49 4.76
CA LYS A 192 -7.94 10.47 5.46
C LYS A 192 -7.14 9.61 6.40
N ALA A 193 -5.95 9.21 5.98
CA ALA A 193 -5.12 8.28 6.73
C ALA A 193 -3.63 8.48 6.44
N SER A 194 -2.81 7.89 7.31
CA SER A 194 -1.36 7.86 7.18
C SER A 194 -0.86 6.42 7.07
N GLU A 195 -0.02 6.17 6.07
CA GLU A 195 0.62 4.89 5.77
C GLU A 195 2.04 5.14 5.22
N MET A 196 2.70 4.18 4.57
CA MET A 196 4.12 4.32 4.23
C MET A 196 4.49 3.97 2.76
N GLU A 197 3.55 3.55 1.89
CA GLU A 197 3.91 2.98 0.58
C GLU A 197 3.14 3.57 -0.62
N SER A 198 1.92 4.08 -0.45
CA SER A 198 1.06 4.46 -1.58
C SER A 198 1.67 5.49 -2.51
N ALA A 199 2.36 6.50 -1.98
CA ALA A 199 2.95 7.53 -2.83
C ALA A 199 4.01 6.93 -3.76
N ALA A 200 4.87 6.06 -3.25
CA ALA A 200 5.86 5.36 -4.04
C ALA A 200 5.20 4.46 -5.08
N LEU A 201 4.23 3.64 -4.68
CA LEU A 201 3.54 2.70 -5.58
C LEU A 201 2.77 3.42 -6.69
N PHE A 202 2.06 4.52 -6.40
CA PHE A 202 1.33 5.29 -7.41
C PHE A 202 2.29 5.94 -8.42
N ILE A 203 3.43 6.46 -7.97
CA ILE A 203 4.42 7.06 -8.87
C ILE A 203 5.15 5.99 -9.70
N VAL A 204 5.56 4.88 -9.09
CA VAL A 204 6.18 3.76 -9.81
C VAL A 204 5.20 3.19 -10.84
N GLY A 205 3.93 3.01 -10.45
CA GLY A 205 2.88 2.55 -11.36
C GLY A 205 2.66 3.49 -12.54
N ALA A 206 2.65 4.80 -12.31
CA ALA A 206 2.56 5.80 -13.38
C ALA A 206 3.77 5.74 -14.33
N PHE A 207 4.98 5.61 -13.79
CA PHE A 207 6.21 5.44 -14.57
C PHE A 207 6.17 4.17 -15.43
N LEU A 208 5.72 3.06 -14.87
CA LEU A 208 5.64 1.76 -15.56
C LEU A 208 4.36 1.59 -16.38
N ARG A 209 3.42 2.56 -16.31
CA ARG A 209 2.13 2.58 -17.02
C ARG A 209 1.24 1.38 -16.67
N VAL A 210 1.17 1.05 -15.38
CA VAL A 210 0.33 -0.01 -14.83
C VAL A 210 -0.73 0.57 -13.89
N ARG A 211 -1.79 -0.20 -13.64
CA ARG A 211 -2.89 0.22 -12.78
C ARG A 211 -2.55 -0.06 -11.32
N VAL A 212 -2.73 0.93 -10.45
CA VAL A 212 -2.44 0.79 -9.01
C VAL A 212 -3.56 1.41 -8.17
N GLY A 213 -4.07 0.65 -7.23
CA GLY A 213 -4.95 1.12 -6.18
C GLY A 213 -4.47 0.73 -4.80
N ALA A 214 -5.08 1.29 -3.76
CA ALA A 214 -4.74 0.95 -2.39
C ALA A 214 -5.94 1.06 -1.46
N CYS A 215 -6.05 0.10 -0.52
CA CYS A 215 -7.00 0.14 0.58
C CYS A 215 -6.35 -0.30 1.88
N PHE A 216 -6.84 0.23 2.99
CA PHE A 216 -6.22 0.07 4.30
C PHE A 216 -7.26 -0.16 5.38
N LEU A 217 -6.98 -1.11 6.27
CA LEU A 217 -7.69 -1.23 7.53
C LEU A 217 -7.18 -0.14 8.50
N VAL A 218 -8.09 0.62 9.09
CA VAL A 218 -7.75 1.58 10.14
C VAL A 218 -7.51 0.82 11.43
N VAL A 219 -6.27 0.80 11.92
CA VAL A 219 -5.91 0.09 13.17
C VAL A 219 -5.94 1.01 14.39
N ALA A 220 -5.71 2.31 14.19
CA ALA A 220 -5.73 3.31 15.25
C ALA A 220 -6.02 4.71 14.68
N ASN A 221 -6.39 5.67 15.54
CA ASN A 221 -6.58 7.06 15.17
C ASN A 221 -6.14 7.97 16.31
N GLN A 222 -4.97 8.61 16.17
CA GLN A 222 -4.41 9.48 17.21
C GLN A 222 -5.22 10.76 17.44
N GLU A 223 -5.94 11.24 16.42
CA GLU A 223 -6.79 12.45 16.54
C GLU A 223 -8.01 12.18 17.40
N ARG A 224 -8.60 10.99 17.29
CA ARG A 224 -9.69 10.56 18.17
C ARG A 224 -9.21 10.43 19.61
N ALA A 225 -8.03 9.82 19.81
CA ALA A 225 -7.42 9.71 21.13
C ALA A 225 -7.16 11.08 21.74
N ALA A 226 -6.60 12.03 20.98
CA ALA A 226 -6.35 13.40 21.43
C ALA A 226 -7.66 14.18 21.73
N ALA A 227 -8.75 13.89 21.03
CA ALA A 227 -10.06 14.47 21.24
C ALA A 227 -10.87 13.78 22.37
N GLY A 228 -10.34 12.74 23.00
CA GLY A 228 -11.05 11.95 24.03
C GLY A 228 -12.24 11.16 23.48
N LEU A 229 -12.26 10.88 22.18
CA LEU A 229 -13.30 10.09 21.52
C LEU A 229 -12.98 8.59 21.62
N PRO A 230 -14.01 7.71 21.61
CA PRO A 230 -13.80 6.26 21.54
C PRO A 230 -12.89 5.91 20.36
N ASN A 231 -11.82 5.18 20.64
CA ASN A 231 -10.81 4.83 19.64
C ASN A 231 -10.49 3.32 19.78
N PRO A 232 -11.36 2.45 19.25
CA PRO A 232 -11.11 1.02 19.31
C PRO A 232 -9.81 0.70 18.57
N GLU A 233 -8.94 -0.07 19.22
CA GLU A 233 -7.77 -0.65 18.59
C GLU A 233 -8.21 -1.93 17.88
N VAL A 234 -7.76 -2.08 16.64
CA VAL A 234 -8.01 -3.26 15.82
C VAL A 234 -6.66 -3.95 15.62
N HIS A 235 -6.62 -5.22 15.98
CA HIS A 235 -5.46 -6.06 15.74
C HIS A 235 -5.55 -6.68 14.33
N ASP A 236 -4.44 -6.69 13.68
CA ASP A 236 -4.24 -7.19 12.34
C ASP A 236 -4.06 -8.73 12.33
#